data_1bb6e8d1ab9c636d7bc51cd81fbfc947
#
_entry.id   1bb6e8d1ab9c636d7bc51cd81fbfc947
#
_cell.length_a   1.000
_cell.length_b   1.000
_cell.length_c   1.000
_cell.angle_alpha   90.00
_cell.angle_beta   90.00
_cell.angle_gamma   90.00
#
_symmetry.space_group_name_H-M   'P 1'
#
loop_
_entity.id
_entity.type
_entity.pdbx_description
1 polymer ?
#
loop_
_entity_poly.entity_id
_entity_poly.type
_entity_poly.pdbx_seq_one_letter_code
_entity_poly.pdbx_strand_id
1 'polypeptide(L)'
;MRKIILSILSFLTISFFIFSNNSFAVERTITFKVDGMYCSACPAIIKKVLTNVDGVKDATVSYSKKTAVVTFEDTKTEVTNLIQAITKAGYHAKIESKPMEMPTVKQKPSTSQISIPETPQKVKDATLSKEEVLQILKNSSNKKPAYLWRKNLNNLDFSNVDFKGANLSASWMNNANLSGADLTGVNLDIAFMYKANLKGAKLDKASMFSTQMLGADLSMASLEEATVAADLYRANLRGANFKNAKMGADTKNQSMGIMALKAKKAIFDNADLSGADLSRTDLEYASFKNANLSNANLEFAKLTGTDFTGANLTNTNFSNAELGANNFSNAIGLDKTVGLKR
;
A
#
# COMPACT_ATOMS: atom_id res chain seq x y z
N MET A 1 73.55 29.69 -41.27
CA MET A 1 73.48 30.62 -40.13
C MET A 1 72.14 30.41 -39.41
N ARG A 2 72.28 29.99 -38.21
CA ARG A 2 71.15 29.50 -37.29
C ARG A 2 70.39 30.72 -36.81
N LYS A 3 69.04 30.63 -36.80
CA LYS A 3 68.18 31.43 -35.91
C LYS A 3 67.26 30.50 -35.13
N ILE A 4 67.50 30.51 -33.86
CA ILE A 4 66.74 29.83 -32.82
C ILE A 4 65.47 30.65 -32.57
N ILE A 5 64.28 30.08 -32.71
CA ILE A 5 63.02 30.67 -32.26
C ILE A 5 62.59 29.89 -31.02
N LEU A 6 62.63 30.56 -29.88
CA LEU A 6 62.04 30.12 -28.59
C LEU A 6 60.55 30.21 -28.72
N SER A 7 59.88 29.05 -28.61
CA SER A 7 58.44 28.98 -28.45
C SER A 7 58.12 28.88 -26.98
N ILE A 8 57.40 29.87 -26.47
CA ILE A 8 56.89 29.91 -25.09
C ILE A 8 55.64 29.04 -25.04
N LEU A 9 55.74 27.86 -24.41
CA LEU A 9 54.56 26.99 -24.12
C LEU A 9 53.89 27.52 -22.86
N SER A 10 52.75 28.20 -23.05
CA SER A 10 51.87 28.57 -21.95
C SER A 10 51.14 27.34 -21.42
N PHE A 11 51.49 26.90 -20.24
CA PHE A 11 50.75 25.87 -19.49
C PHE A 11 49.44 26.47 -18.96
N LEU A 12 48.33 26.17 -19.65
CA LEU A 12 47.00 26.41 -19.14
C LEU A 12 46.64 25.24 -18.21
N THR A 13 46.85 25.42 -16.92
CA THR A 13 46.37 24.49 -15.90
C THR A 13 44.87 24.64 -15.75
N ILE A 14 44.11 23.76 -16.40
CA ILE A 14 42.66 23.61 -16.14
C ILE A 14 42.54 22.97 -14.76
N SER A 15 42.26 23.78 -13.76
CA SER A 15 41.90 23.34 -12.43
C SER A 15 40.52 22.69 -12.49
N PHE A 16 40.48 21.36 -12.54
CA PHE A 16 39.25 20.58 -12.43
C PHE A 16 38.80 20.70 -10.97
N PHE A 17 37.89 21.66 -10.69
CA PHE A 17 37.17 21.68 -9.43
C PHE A 17 36.24 20.46 -9.41
N ILE A 18 36.70 19.41 -8.80
CA ILE A 18 35.84 18.29 -8.38
C ILE A 18 34.94 18.85 -7.29
N PHE A 19 33.72 19.22 -7.63
CA PHE A 19 32.66 19.41 -6.66
C PHE A 19 32.37 18.02 -6.06
N SER A 20 33.04 17.68 -4.98
CA SER A 20 32.59 16.62 -4.09
C SER A 20 31.25 17.07 -3.51
N ASN A 21 30.18 16.48 -3.99
CA ASN A 21 28.89 16.54 -3.34
C ASN A 21 29.02 15.85 -1.97
N ASN A 22 29.48 16.59 -0.99
CA ASN A 22 29.34 16.18 0.42
C ASN A 22 27.84 16.30 0.74
N SER A 23 27.11 15.24 0.50
CA SER A 23 25.80 15.05 1.13
C SER A 23 26.03 14.99 2.64
N PHE A 24 25.80 16.10 3.33
CA PHE A 24 25.80 16.08 4.80
C PHE A 24 24.69 15.12 5.23
N ALA A 25 25.07 14.08 5.96
CA ALA A 25 24.11 13.19 6.59
C ALA A 25 23.29 14.03 7.58
N VAL A 26 21.99 14.12 7.35
CA VAL A 26 21.07 14.81 8.25
C VAL A 26 20.52 13.79 9.23
N GLU A 27 20.75 14.03 10.53
CA GLU A 27 20.08 13.25 11.57
C GLU A 27 18.60 13.61 11.62
N ARG A 28 17.77 12.60 11.50
CA ARG A 28 16.31 12.73 11.58
C ARG A 28 15.77 11.96 12.76
N THR A 29 14.82 12.56 13.47
CA THR A 29 14.08 11.90 14.53
C THR A 29 12.64 11.71 14.10
N ILE A 30 12.11 10.51 14.25
CA ILE A 30 10.74 10.15 13.94
C ILE A 30 10.09 9.43 15.11
N THR A 31 8.81 9.71 15.35
CA THR A 31 8.00 8.99 16.32
C THR A 31 7.03 8.06 15.60
N PHE A 32 7.07 6.80 15.98
CA PHE A 32 6.09 5.80 15.56
C PHE A 32 5.11 5.54 16.69
N LYS A 33 3.83 5.45 16.37
CA LYS A 33 2.87 4.72 17.19
C LYS A 33 3.03 3.24 16.88
N VAL A 34 3.23 2.42 17.92
CA VAL A 34 3.49 0.99 17.75
C VAL A 34 2.41 0.19 18.45
N ASP A 35 1.60 -0.48 17.65
CA ASP A 35 0.56 -1.39 18.14
C ASP A 35 1.15 -2.81 18.33
N GLY A 36 0.50 -3.64 19.16
CA GLY A 36 0.94 -5.03 19.42
C GLY A 36 1.89 -5.17 20.63
N MET A 37 2.22 -4.09 21.35
CA MET A 37 2.97 -4.20 22.61
C MET A 37 2.06 -4.66 23.76
N TYR A 38 1.95 -5.97 24.00
CA TYR A 38 1.12 -6.55 25.07
C TYR A 38 1.90 -7.00 26.30
N CYS A 39 3.23 -6.93 26.28
CA CYS A 39 4.09 -7.36 27.39
C CYS A 39 5.15 -6.33 27.77
N SER A 40 5.65 -6.38 28.99
CA SER A 40 6.70 -5.50 29.50
C SER A 40 8.05 -5.67 28.79
N ALA A 41 8.31 -6.81 28.16
CA ALA A 41 9.50 -7.09 27.38
C ALA A 41 9.45 -6.55 25.94
N CYS A 42 8.24 -6.23 25.42
CA CYS A 42 8.05 -5.76 24.04
C CYS A 42 8.88 -4.52 23.68
N PRO A 43 9.00 -3.48 24.55
CA PRO A 43 9.84 -2.31 24.24
C PRO A 43 11.32 -2.67 24.01
N ALA A 44 11.87 -3.62 24.75
CA ALA A 44 13.25 -4.04 24.60
C ALA A 44 13.50 -4.75 23.27
N ILE A 45 12.53 -5.57 22.81
CA ILE A 45 12.57 -6.25 21.52
C ILE A 45 12.54 -5.22 20.37
N ILE A 46 11.60 -4.27 20.43
CA ILE A 46 11.45 -3.22 19.41
C ILE A 46 12.69 -2.33 19.38
N LYS A 47 13.21 -1.92 20.53
CA LYS A 47 14.48 -1.17 20.62
C LYS A 47 15.61 -1.92 19.94
N LYS A 48 15.79 -3.21 20.26
CA LYS A 48 16.85 -4.05 19.71
C LYS A 48 16.77 -4.16 18.19
N VAL A 49 15.58 -4.38 17.62
CA VAL A 49 15.47 -4.51 16.15
C VAL A 49 15.68 -3.18 15.44
N LEU A 50 15.29 -2.06 16.04
CA LEU A 50 15.52 -0.73 15.49
C LEU A 50 17.00 -0.35 15.53
N THR A 51 17.69 -0.59 16.64
CA THR A 51 19.15 -0.30 16.76
C THR A 51 20.03 -1.20 15.91
N ASN A 52 19.51 -2.31 15.41
CA ASN A 52 20.19 -3.18 14.43
C ASN A 52 20.04 -2.71 12.97
N VAL A 53 19.24 -1.69 12.70
CA VAL A 53 19.12 -1.10 11.36
C VAL A 53 20.29 -0.16 11.13
N ASP A 54 21.04 -0.36 10.04
CA ASP A 54 22.15 0.53 9.70
C ASP A 54 21.67 1.98 9.58
N GLY A 55 22.44 2.92 10.12
CA GLY A 55 22.10 4.33 10.17
C GLY A 55 21.26 4.75 11.38
N VAL A 56 20.72 3.85 12.19
CA VAL A 56 20.03 4.21 13.44
C VAL A 56 21.05 4.56 14.52
N LYS A 57 20.87 5.74 15.11
CA LYS A 57 21.72 6.26 16.21
C LYS A 57 21.13 5.94 17.57
N ASP A 58 19.84 6.12 17.74
CA ASP A 58 19.13 5.80 18.98
C ASP A 58 17.68 5.42 18.70
N ALA A 59 17.12 4.63 19.61
CA ALA A 59 15.72 4.27 19.65
C ALA A 59 15.21 4.23 21.09
N THR A 60 14.20 5.00 21.40
CA THR A 60 13.52 5.00 22.69
C THR A 60 12.09 4.49 22.52
N VAL A 61 11.73 3.40 23.23
CA VAL A 61 10.43 2.76 23.10
C VAL A 61 9.66 2.82 24.41
N SER A 62 8.45 3.33 24.36
CA SER A 62 7.55 3.48 25.53
C SER A 62 6.40 2.50 25.47
N TYR A 63 6.30 1.61 26.48
CA TYR A 63 5.18 0.69 26.64
C TYR A 63 3.87 1.42 26.94
N SER A 64 3.91 2.40 27.85
CA SER A 64 2.72 3.13 28.30
C SER A 64 2.13 4.03 27.22
N LYS A 65 2.98 4.67 26.42
CA LYS A 65 2.56 5.54 25.31
C LYS A 65 2.33 4.77 24.01
N LYS A 66 2.75 3.52 23.94
CA LYS A 66 2.75 2.70 22.69
C LYS A 66 3.48 3.40 21.55
N THR A 67 4.65 4.00 21.84
CA THR A 67 5.44 4.75 20.86
C THR A 67 6.89 4.29 20.80
N ALA A 68 7.51 4.46 19.63
CA ALA A 68 8.94 4.34 19.42
C ALA A 68 9.47 5.63 18.79
N VAL A 69 10.41 6.29 19.44
CA VAL A 69 11.13 7.47 18.93
C VAL A 69 12.47 7.00 18.42
N VAL A 70 12.79 7.28 17.15
CA VAL A 70 13.98 6.77 16.47
C VAL A 70 14.75 7.92 15.86
N THR A 71 16.03 8.04 16.18
CA THR A 71 16.97 8.99 15.56
C THR A 71 17.89 8.23 14.61
N PHE A 72 17.99 8.65 13.36
CA PHE A 72 18.75 7.95 12.31
C PHE A 72 19.33 8.91 11.27
N GLU A 73 20.37 8.46 10.57
CA GLU A 73 20.97 9.15 9.42
C GLU A 73 20.16 8.83 8.15
N ASP A 74 19.56 9.84 7.54
CA ASP A 74 18.67 9.67 6.37
C ASP A 74 19.41 9.29 5.07
N THR A 75 20.73 9.43 5.05
CA THR A 75 21.60 8.94 3.97
C THR A 75 21.89 7.44 4.04
N LYS A 76 21.68 6.80 5.20
CA LYS A 76 21.96 5.36 5.42
C LYS A 76 20.70 4.52 5.50
N THR A 77 19.63 5.05 6.05
CA THR A 77 18.38 4.31 6.16
C THR A 77 17.15 5.19 5.95
N GLU A 78 16.08 4.58 5.50
CA GLU A 78 14.79 5.21 5.27
C GLU A 78 13.80 4.80 6.36
N VAL A 79 12.75 5.62 6.52
CA VAL A 79 11.64 5.35 7.43
C VAL A 79 10.97 3.99 7.15
N THR A 80 10.93 3.59 5.90
CA THR A 80 10.41 2.29 5.45
C THR A 80 11.18 1.12 6.04
N ASN A 81 12.52 1.21 6.13
CA ASN A 81 13.37 0.17 6.73
C ASN A 81 13.10 0.05 8.23
N LEU A 82 12.86 1.18 8.91
CA LEU A 82 12.50 1.21 10.33
C LEU A 82 11.13 0.56 10.58
N ILE A 83 10.14 0.87 9.75
CA ILE A 83 8.82 0.23 9.79
C ILE A 83 8.96 -1.28 9.55
N GLN A 84 9.74 -1.70 8.55
CA GLN A 84 9.98 -3.11 8.28
C GLN A 84 10.66 -3.84 9.43
N ALA A 85 11.63 -3.20 10.10
CA ALA A 85 12.30 -3.79 11.26
C ALA A 85 11.32 -4.05 12.41
N ILE A 86 10.46 -3.05 12.71
CA ILE A 86 9.41 -3.18 13.73
C ILE A 86 8.42 -4.28 13.33
N THR A 87 8.05 -4.33 12.04
CA THR A 87 7.11 -5.29 11.50
C THR A 87 7.65 -6.72 11.53
N LYS A 88 8.90 -6.93 11.13
CA LYS A 88 9.57 -8.24 11.21
C LYS A 88 9.64 -8.77 12.65
N ALA A 89 9.63 -7.88 13.64
CA ALA A 89 9.57 -8.26 15.05
C ALA A 89 8.14 -8.54 15.57
N GLY A 90 7.12 -8.48 14.72
CA GLY A 90 5.74 -8.81 15.06
C GLY A 90 4.92 -7.63 15.61
N TYR A 91 5.32 -6.39 15.34
CA TYR A 91 4.63 -5.18 15.80
C TYR A 91 4.20 -4.29 14.62
N HIS A 92 3.21 -3.42 14.84
CA HIS A 92 2.73 -2.48 13.83
C HIS A 92 3.22 -1.07 14.16
N ALA A 93 3.90 -0.43 13.21
CA ALA A 93 4.35 0.94 13.34
C ALA A 93 3.60 1.87 12.39
N LYS A 94 3.07 2.97 12.94
CA LYS A 94 2.51 4.09 12.18
C LYS A 94 3.27 5.35 12.57
N ILE A 95 3.54 6.23 11.62
CA ILE A 95 4.15 7.53 11.93
C ILE A 95 3.14 8.34 12.75
N GLU A 96 3.56 8.79 13.94
CA GLU A 96 2.78 9.71 14.75
C GLU A 96 3.05 11.12 14.24
N SER A 97 2.10 11.71 13.50
CA SER A 97 2.19 13.10 13.05
C SER A 97 1.86 14.04 14.21
N LYS A 98 2.88 14.46 14.96
CA LYS A 98 2.78 15.56 15.91
C LYS A 98 3.61 16.74 15.40
N PRO A 99 3.11 18.02 15.50
CA PRO A 99 3.94 19.17 15.17
C PRO A 99 5.15 19.22 16.11
N MET A 100 6.33 19.36 15.54
CA MET A 100 7.59 19.48 16.30
C MET A 100 7.61 20.83 16.98
N GLU A 101 7.44 20.87 18.31
CA GLU A 101 7.82 22.03 19.11
C GLU A 101 9.35 22.11 19.15
N MET A 102 9.89 23.17 18.58
CA MET A 102 11.31 23.48 18.67
C MET A 102 11.66 23.93 20.11
N PRO A 103 12.86 23.58 20.62
CA PRO A 103 13.31 24.07 21.91
C PRO A 103 13.49 25.60 21.86
N THR A 104 12.83 26.30 22.77
CA THR A 104 12.95 27.75 22.93
C THR A 104 14.34 28.13 23.42
N VAL A 105 15.15 28.71 22.54
CA VAL A 105 16.32 29.48 22.94
C VAL A 105 15.86 30.87 23.31
N LYS A 106 16.06 31.26 24.58
CA LYS A 106 15.81 32.63 25.05
C LYS A 106 16.78 33.59 24.35
N GLN A 107 16.27 34.41 23.46
CA GLN A 107 16.97 35.62 23.02
C GLN A 107 16.09 36.86 23.20
N LYS A 108 16.74 37.92 23.69
CA LYS A 108 16.27 39.25 24.04
C LYS A 108 15.82 40.00 22.77
N PRO A 109 14.84 40.91 22.81
CA PRO A 109 14.24 41.48 21.62
C PRO A 109 15.15 42.53 20.95
N SER A 110 15.38 42.39 19.66
CA SER A 110 15.77 43.50 18.80
C SER A 110 14.79 43.55 17.63
N THR A 111 14.17 44.73 17.51
CA THR A 111 13.17 45.08 16.54
C THR A 111 13.80 45.19 15.14
N SER A 112 13.53 44.23 14.28
CA SER A 112 13.59 44.46 12.85
C SER A 112 12.56 43.54 12.18
N GLN A 113 11.69 44.15 11.37
CA GLN A 113 10.64 43.48 10.63
C GLN A 113 11.25 42.41 9.74
N ILE A 114 11.03 41.14 10.10
CA ILE A 114 11.30 39.99 9.23
C ILE A 114 9.94 39.47 8.82
N SER A 115 9.67 39.59 7.53
CA SER A 115 8.57 38.92 6.84
C SER A 115 8.55 37.45 7.21
N ILE A 116 7.41 37.00 7.70
CA ILE A 116 7.12 35.60 8.05
C ILE A 116 7.33 34.76 6.78
N PRO A 117 8.24 33.79 6.75
CA PRO A 117 8.26 32.82 5.66
C PRO A 117 6.99 31.99 5.75
N GLU A 118 6.27 31.94 4.67
CA GLU A 118 5.12 31.07 4.47
C GLU A 118 5.42 29.64 4.88
N THR A 119 4.41 29.03 5.51
CA THR A 119 4.19 27.59 5.80
C THR A 119 5.25 26.59 5.32
N PRO A 120 5.60 25.58 6.16
CA PRO A 120 6.57 24.56 5.78
C PRO A 120 6.16 23.94 4.44
N GLN A 121 7.07 24.04 3.47
CA GLN A 121 6.92 23.40 2.16
C GLN A 121 6.46 21.97 2.39
N LYS A 122 5.19 21.68 2.04
CA LYS A 122 4.77 20.34 1.66
C LYS A 122 5.88 19.79 0.80
N VAL A 123 6.52 18.70 1.22
CA VAL A 123 7.23 17.84 0.30
C VAL A 123 6.21 17.57 -0.79
N LYS A 124 6.36 18.19 -1.94
CA LYS A 124 5.54 17.90 -3.11
C LYS A 124 5.83 16.46 -3.44
N ASP A 125 4.96 15.55 -2.99
CA ASP A 125 4.90 14.22 -3.56
C ASP A 125 4.86 14.46 -5.06
N ALA A 126 5.87 13.95 -5.79
CA ALA A 126 6.06 14.33 -7.16
C ALA A 126 4.80 13.99 -7.96
N THR A 127 4.00 15.02 -8.23
CA THR A 127 2.84 14.89 -9.09
C THR A 127 3.36 14.72 -10.50
N LEU A 128 3.02 13.60 -11.13
CA LEU A 128 3.35 13.34 -12.53
C LEU A 128 2.15 13.67 -13.41
N SER A 129 2.40 14.19 -14.59
CA SER A 129 1.40 14.25 -15.65
C SER A 129 1.20 12.86 -16.27
N LYS A 130 0.11 12.69 -17.01
CA LYS A 130 -0.14 11.46 -17.78
C LYS A 130 1.02 11.16 -18.73
N GLU A 131 1.51 12.17 -19.43
CA GLU A 131 2.58 12.07 -20.44
C GLU A 131 3.88 11.57 -19.79
N GLU A 132 4.24 12.09 -18.62
CA GLU A 132 5.41 11.65 -17.87
C GLU A 132 5.28 10.18 -17.45
N VAL A 133 4.11 9.76 -16.97
CA VAL A 133 3.84 8.35 -16.63
C VAL A 133 3.98 7.47 -17.88
N LEU A 134 3.37 7.86 -19.00
CA LEU A 134 3.47 7.10 -20.25
C LEU A 134 4.91 6.99 -20.75
N GLN A 135 5.72 8.05 -20.59
CA GLN A 135 7.14 8.00 -20.94
C GLN A 135 7.92 7.05 -20.01
N ILE A 136 7.63 7.02 -18.71
CA ILE A 136 8.22 6.06 -17.77
C ILE A 136 7.84 4.63 -18.16
N LEU A 137 6.57 4.38 -18.47
CA LEU A 137 6.08 3.06 -18.90
C LEU A 137 6.72 2.63 -20.23
N LYS A 138 6.87 3.53 -21.20
CA LYS A 138 7.53 3.26 -22.49
C LYS A 138 8.97 2.79 -22.31
N ASN A 139 9.68 3.33 -21.31
CA ASN A 139 11.08 3.01 -21.00
C ASN A 139 11.22 1.81 -20.05
N SER A 140 10.12 1.16 -19.67
CA SER A 140 10.09 0.01 -18.78
C SER A 140 10.03 -1.31 -19.55
N SER A 141 10.30 -2.41 -18.85
CA SER A 141 10.19 -3.78 -19.36
C SER A 141 9.95 -4.74 -18.20
N ASN A 142 9.62 -6.01 -18.48
CA ASN A 142 9.47 -7.04 -17.45
C ASN A 142 10.73 -7.23 -16.58
N LYS A 143 11.92 -6.97 -17.13
CA LYS A 143 13.18 -7.02 -16.36
C LYS A 143 13.47 -5.72 -15.59
N LYS A 144 12.87 -4.61 -16.00
CA LYS A 144 13.00 -3.29 -15.38
C LYS A 144 11.61 -2.63 -15.35
N PRO A 145 10.74 -3.03 -14.44
CA PRO A 145 9.39 -2.48 -14.33
C PRO A 145 9.42 -0.98 -14.02
N ALA A 146 8.37 -0.28 -14.43
CA ALA A 146 8.21 1.14 -14.12
C ALA A 146 8.11 1.34 -12.59
N TYR A 147 8.84 2.32 -12.07
CA TYR A 147 8.84 2.65 -10.66
C TYR A 147 8.02 3.93 -10.41
N LEU A 148 6.76 3.75 -10.03
CA LEU A 148 5.79 4.82 -9.77
C LEU A 148 5.41 4.90 -8.28
N TRP A 149 6.26 4.36 -7.42
CA TRP A 149 6.09 4.35 -5.97
C TRP A 149 5.91 5.77 -5.41
N ARG A 150 4.91 5.96 -4.54
CA ARG A 150 4.59 7.25 -3.91
C ARG A 150 4.38 8.41 -4.89
N LYS A 151 3.92 8.13 -6.10
CA LYS A 151 3.58 9.20 -7.06
C LYS A 151 2.14 9.66 -6.87
N ASN A 152 1.91 10.96 -7.01
CA ASN A 152 0.58 11.52 -7.05
C ASN A 152 0.06 11.46 -8.50
N LEU A 153 -0.90 10.56 -8.72
CA LEU A 153 -1.56 10.26 -9.99
C LEU A 153 -3.08 10.47 -9.87
N ASN A 154 -3.52 11.28 -8.89
CA ASN A 154 -4.93 11.55 -8.66
C ASN A 154 -5.58 12.20 -9.88
N ASN A 155 -6.84 11.79 -10.15
CA ASN A 155 -7.68 12.35 -11.20
C ASN A 155 -7.13 12.19 -12.64
N LEU A 156 -6.09 11.39 -12.85
CA LEU A 156 -5.54 11.16 -14.18
C LEU A 156 -6.33 10.09 -14.92
N ASP A 157 -6.37 10.21 -16.24
CA ASP A 157 -6.98 9.22 -17.12
C ASP A 157 -5.91 8.30 -17.72
N PHE A 158 -5.92 7.07 -17.23
CA PHE A 158 -5.09 5.95 -17.68
C PHE A 158 -5.91 4.84 -18.31
N SER A 159 -7.08 5.17 -18.88
CA SER A 159 -7.93 4.18 -19.55
C SER A 159 -7.15 3.45 -20.64
N ASN A 160 -7.27 2.12 -20.65
CA ASN A 160 -6.59 1.23 -21.60
C ASN A 160 -5.05 1.31 -21.60
N VAL A 161 -4.42 1.88 -20.57
CA VAL A 161 -2.96 1.94 -20.44
C VAL A 161 -2.42 0.60 -19.94
N ASP A 162 -1.33 0.13 -20.54
CA ASP A 162 -0.56 -1.04 -20.08
C ASP A 162 0.52 -0.61 -19.08
N PHE A 163 0.39 -1.03 -17.82
CA PHE A 163 1.33 -0.74 -16.73
C PHE A 163 2.47 -1.76 -16.61
N LYS A 164 2.48 -2.85 -17.40
CA LYS A 164 3.60 -3.80 -17.52
C LYS A 164 4.21 -4.27 -16.19
N GLY A 165 3.40 -4.60 -15.22
CA GLY A 165 3.87 -5.02 -13.89
C GLY A 165 4.57 -3.91 -13.09
N ALA A 166 4.23 -2.65 -13.33
CA ALA A 166 4.81 -1.50 -12.64
C ALA A 166 4.67 -1.59 -11.12
N ASN A 167 5.56 -0.91 -10.41
CA ASN A 167 5.42 -0.67 -8.98
C ASN A 167 4.67 0.63 -8.74
N LEU A 168 3.41 0.54 -8.37
CA LEU A 168 2.49 1.63 -8.00
C LEU A 168 2.26 1.68 -6.47
N SER A 169 3.07 0.97 -5.68
CA SER A 169 2.85 0.91 -4.24
C SER A 169 2.89 2.29 -3.59
N ALA A 170 2.05 2.49 -2.58
CA ALA A 170 1.88 3.75 -1.86
C ALA A 170 1.58 4.98 -2.75
N SER A 171 1.20 4.81 -4.01
CA SER A 171 0.81 5.92 -4.90
C SER A 171 -0.62 6.41 -4.61
N TRP A 172 -0.92 7.63 -5.03
CA TRP A 172 -2.25 8.22 -4.93
C TRP A 172 -2.90 8.23 -6.32
N MET A 173 -3.98 7.48 -6.46
CA MET A 173 -4.77 7.36 -7.71
C MET A 173 -6.26 7.59 -7.42
N ASN A 174 -6.58 8.47 -6.46
CA ASN A 174 -7.96 8.79 -6.13
C ASN A 174 -8.65 9.40 -7.35
N ASN A 175 -9.87 8.93 -7.65
CA ASN A 175 -10.65 9.31 -8.82
C ASN A 175 -9.92 9.09 -10.18
N ALA A 176 -8.82 8.34 -10.22
CA ALA A 176 -8.17 8.03 -11.49
C ALA A 176 -9.05 7.12 -12.34
N ASN A 177 -9.01 7.31 -13.65
CA ASN A 177 -9.66 6.43 -14.61
C ASN A 177 -8.66 5.39 -15.11
N LEU A 178 -8.81 4.15 -14.68
CA LEU A 178 -8.03 2.98 -15.05
C LEU A 178 -8.88 1.96 -15.80
N SER A 179 -10.02 2.40 -16.37
CA SER A 179 -10.93 1.49 -17.09
C SER A 179 -10.22 0.80 -18.25
N GLY A 180 -10.34 -0.52 -18.32
CA GLY A 180 -9.70 -1.34 -19.35
C GLY A 180 -8.15 -1.36 -19.28
N ALA A 181 -7.52 -0.74 -18.29
CA ALA A 181 -6.06 -0.76 -18.13
C ALA A 181 -5.54 -2.17 -17.86
N ASP A 182 -4.34 -2.47 -18.33
CA ASP A 182 -3.62 -3.71 -17.99
C ASP A 182 -2.71 -3.47 -16.78
N LEU A 183 -3.15 -3.97 -15.64
CA LEU A 183 -2.48 -3.91 -14.34
C LEU A 183 -2.02 -5.32 -13.91
N THR A 184 -1.87 -6.25 -14.87
CA THR A 184 -1.45 -7.62 -14.59
C THR A 184 -0.10 -7.65 -13.85
N GLY A 185 -0.06 -8.31 -12.70
CA GLY A 185 1.14 -8.43 -11.86
C GLY A 185 1.65 -7.12 -11.24
N VAL A 186 0.90 -6.03 -11.32
CA VAL A 186 1.27 -4.73 -10.73
C VAL A 186 1.26 -4.79 -9.20
N ASN A 187 2.22 -4.11 -8.60
CA ASN A 187 2.22 -3.88 -7.15
C ASN A 187 1.46 -2.60 -6.82
N LEU A 188 0.29 -2.75 -6.18
CA LEU A 188 -0.58 -1.68 -5.67
C LEU A 188 -0.59 -1.60 -4.13
N ASP A 189 0.34 -2.28 -3.46
CA ASP A 189 0.35 -2.32 -1.99
C ASP A 189 0.33 -0.92 -1.39
N ILE A 190 -0.55 -0.72 -0.40
CA ILE A 190 -0.71 0.56 0.32
C ILE A 190 -1.15 1.73 -0.60
N ALA A 191 -1.52 1.49 -1.84
CA ALA A 191 -1.98 2.55 -2.74
C ALA A 191 -3.34 3.12 -2.31
N PHE A 192 -3.59 4.38 -2.65
CA PHE A 192 -4.85 5.09 -2.37
C PHE A 192 -5.62 5.28 -3.68
N MET A 193 -6.75 4.61 -3.80
CA MET A 193 -7.56 4.54 -5.02
C MET A 193 -9.06 4.82 -4.73
N TYR A 194 -9.35 5.77 -3.84
CA TYR A 194 -10.72 6.15 -3.51
C TYR A 194 -11.48 6.56 -4.76
N LYS A 195 -12.64 5.90 -5.00
CA LYS A 195 -13.50 6.18 -6.16
C LYS A 195 -12.78 6.05 -7.51
N ALA A 196 -11.68 5.31 -7.59
CA ALA A 196 -11.04 5.04 -8.87
C ALA A 196 -11.96 4.18 -9.76
N ASN A 197 -11.91 4.42 -11.06
CA ASN A 197 -12.62 3.63 -12.06
C ASN A 197 -11.66 2.57 -12.65
N LEU A 198 -11.88 1.31 -12.27
CA LEU A 198 -11.13 0.14 -12.78
C LEU A 198 -12.05 -0.78 -13.60
N LYS A 199 -13.16 -0.26 -14.12
CA LYS A 199 -14.12 -1.06 -14.89
C LYS A 199 -13.42 -1.80 -16.04
N GLY A 200 -13.55 -3.14 -16.05
CA GLY A 200 -12.94 -3.99 -17.08
C GLY A 200 -11.41 -4.02 -17.06
N ALA A 201 -10.74 -3.49 -16.05
CA ALA A 201 -9.29 -3.55 -15.91
C ALA A 201 -8.81 -4.99 -15.68
N LYS A 202 -7.59 -5.30 -16.09
CA LYS A 202 -6.91 -6.57 -15.81
C LYS A 202 -5.98 -6.39 -14.62
N LEU A 203 -6.28 -7.07 -13.53
CA LEU A 203 -5.52 -7.06 -12.27
C LEU A 203 -5.06 -8.48 -11.91
N ASP A 204 -5.00 -9.39 -12.89
CA ASP A 204 -4.61 -10.76 -12.64
C ASP A 204 -3.22 -10.80 -12.01
N LYS A 205 -3.08 -11.59 -10.92
CA LYS A 205 -1.84 -11.72 -10.14
C LYS A 205 -1.31 -10.43 -9.53
N ALA A 206 -2.08 -9.33 -9.53
CA ALA A 206 -1.69 -8.09 -8.87
C ALA A 206 -1.61 -8.26 -7.36
N SER A 207 -0.74 -7.47 -6.72
CA SER A 207 -0.67 -7.36 -5.27
C SER A 207 -1.37 -6.09 -4.80
N MET A 208 -2.36 -6.24 -3.91
CA MET A 208 -3.18 -5.17 -3.36
C MET A 208 -3.25 -5.26 -1.82
N PHE A 209 -2.09 -5.44 -1.20
CA PHE A 209 -2.00 -5.48 0.25
C PHE A 209 -2.23 -4.09 0.86
N SER A 210 -3.17 -3.96 1.78
CA SER A 210 -3.56 -2.68 2.42
C SER A 210 -3.96 -1.57 1.45
N THR A 211 -4.33 -1.88 0.22
CA THR A 211 -4.80 -0.89 -0.76
C THR A 211 -6.13 -0.30 -0.33
N GLN A 212 -6.30 1.01 -0.46
CA GLN A 212 -7.51 1.74 -0.08
C GLN A 212 -8.35 2.05 -1.31
N MET A 213 -9.47 1.33 -1.48
CA MET A 213 -10.30 1.38 -2.69
C MET A 213 -11.78 1.66 -2.37
N LEU A 214 -12.05 2.47 -1.34
CA LEU A 214 -13.42 2.79 -0.92
C LEU A 214 -14.22 3.38 -2.10
N GLY A 215 -15.35 2.76 -2.40
CA GLY A 215 -16.26 3.21 -3.47
C GLY A 215 -15.67 3.12 -4.88
N ALA A 216 -14.58 2.39 -5.09
CA ALA A 216 -14.03 2.16 -6.42
C ALA A 216 -14.97 1.31 -7.29
N ASP A 217 -14.90 1.48 -8.60
CA ASP A 217 -15.63 0.66 -9.57
C ASP A 217 -14.66 -0.34 -10.23
N LEU A 218 -14.78 -1.60 -9.84
CA LEU A 218 -14.06 -2.74 -10.41
C LEU A 218 -15.03 -3.66 -11.20
N SER A 219 -16.17 -3.14 -11.64
CA SER A 219 -17.13 -3.95 -12.39
C SER A 219 -16.47 -4.54 -13.64
N MET A 220 -16.72 -5.83 -13.90
CA MET A 220 -16.16 -6.60 -15.02
C MET A 220 -14.62 -6.66 -15.05
N ALA A 221 -13.93 -6.28 -13.97
CA ALA A 221 -12.47 -6.41 -13.87
C ALA A 221 -12.05 -7.88 -13.70
N SER A 222 -10.86 -8.22 -14.16
CA SER A 222 -10.23 -9.52 -13.90
C SER A 222 -9.21 -9.38 -12.78
N LEU A 223 -9.34 -10.23 -11.76
CA LEU A 223 -8.46 -10.32 -10.58
C LEU A 223 -8.07 -11.77 -10.31
N GLU A 224 -7.98 -12.59 -11.37
CA GLU A 224 -7.64 -14.01 -11.23
C GLU A 224 -6.27 -14.18 -10.55
N GLU A 225 -6.20 -15.05 -9.54
CA GLU A 225 -5.01 -15.29 -8.73
C GLU A 225 -4.42 -14.04 -8.03
N ALA A 226 -5.11 -12.90 -8.02
CA ALA A 226 -4.65 -11.69 -7.34
C ALA A 226 -4.62 -11.86 -5.80
N THR A 227 -3.72 -11.12 -5.14
CA THR A 227 -3.72 -11.01 -3.67
C THR A 227 -4.42 -9.73 -3.27
N VAL A 228 -5.61 -9.84 -2.63
CA VAL A 228 -6.50 -8.70 -2.39
C VAL A 228 -6.81 -8.54 -0.90
N ALA A 229 -5.85 -8.09 -0.12
CA ALA A 229 -6.06 -7.71 1.29
C ALA A 229 -6.32 -6.20 1.39
N ALA A 230 -7.35 -5.73 0.69
CA ALA A 230 -7.68 -4.32 0.45
C ALA A 230 -8.88 -3.85 1.27
N ASP A 231 -9.11 -2.53 1.34
CA ASP A 231 -10.36 -1.95 1.82
C ASP A 231 -11.24 -1.58 0.61
N LEU A 232 -12.27 -2.40 0.36
CA LEU A 232 -13.25 -2.28 -0.72
C LEU A 232 -14.63 -1.86 -0.20
N TYR A 233 -14.69 -1.12 0.91
CA TYR A 233 -15.96 -0.65 1.46
C TYR A 233 -16.80 0.05 0.38
N ARG A 234 -18.04 -0.46 0.15
CA ARG A 234 -18.97 0.04 -0.90
C ARG A 234 -18.42 0.01 -2.33
N ALA A 235 -17.40 -0.76 -2.64
CA ALA A 235 -16.93 -0.91 -4.01
C ALA A 235 -17.94 -1.68 -4.88
N ASN A 236 -17.95 -1.37 -6.17
CA ASN A 236 -18.72 -2.07 -7.18
C ASN A 236 -17.84 -3.12 -7.87
N LEU A 237 -18.15 -4.40 -7.66
CA LEU A 237 -17.41 -5.55 -8.16
C LEU A 237 -18.30 -6.47 -9.03
N ARG A 238 -19.38 -5.89 -9.59
CA ARG A 238 -20.34 -6.65 -10.41
C ARG A 238 -19.65 -7.30 -11.60
N GLY A 239 -19.85 -8.63 -11.74
CA GLY A 239 -19.31 -9.40 -12.85
C GLY A 239 -17.80 -9.48 -12.87
N ALA A 240 -17.11 -9.10 -11.80
CA ALA A 240 -15.65 -9.22 -11.73
C ALA A 240 -15.23 -10.69 -11.57
N ASN A 241 -14.07 -11.05 -12.11
CA ASN A 241 -13.46 -12.37 -11.99
C ASN A 241 -12.42 -12.39 -10.87
N PHE A 242 -12.71 -13.09 -9.78
CA PHE A 242 -11.82 -13.35 -8.64
C PHE A 242 -11.42 -14.81 -8.52
N LYS A 243 -11.48 -15.56 -9.61
CA LYS A 243 -11.15 -16.98 -9.59
C LYS A 243 -9.79 -17.22 -8.95
N ASN A 244 -9.74 -18.10 -7.94
CA ASN A 244 -8.54 -18.45 -7.19
C ASN A 244 -7.83 -17.24 -6.53
N ALA A 245 -8.48 -16.09 -6.37
CA ALA A 245 -7.90 -14.93 -5.70
C ALA A 245 -7.65 -15.19 -4.21
N LYS A 246 -6.58 -14.61 -3.68
CA LYS A 246 -6.19 -14.70 -2.27
C LYS A 246 -6.66 -13.44 -1.55
N MET A 247 -7.81 -13.52 -0.91
CA MET A 247 -8.44 -12.40 -0.21
C MET A 247 -8.47 -12.59 1.31
N GLY A 248 -8.24 -13.82 1.75
CA GLY A 248 -8.20 -14.21 3.15
C GLY A 248 -6.94 -13.74 3.88
N ALA A 249 -6.97 -13.90 5.19
CA ALA A 249 -5.82 -13.56 6.02
C ALA A 249 -4.68 -14.56 5.86
N ASP A 250 -3.47 -14.07 5.59
CA ASP A 250 -2.27 -14.89 5.68
C ASP A 250 -1.93 -15.15 7.15
N THR A 251 -2.46 -16.28 7.68
CA THR A 251 -2.23 -16.69 9.06
C THR A 251 -0.82 -17.26 9.31
N LYS A 252 -0.06 -17.54 8.26
CA LYS A 252 1.31 -18.05 8.37
C LYS A 252 2.31 -16.92 8.56
N ASN A 253 1.96 -15.72 8.13
CA ASN A 253 2.83 -14.54 8.17
C ASN A 253 2.21 -13.44 9.05
N GLN A 254 1.97 -13.76 10.33
CA GLN A 254 1.27 -12.88 11.28
C GLN A 254 2.07 -11.65 11.74
N SER A 255 3.24 -11.43 11.19
CA SER A 255 4.08 -10.27 11.56
C SER A 255 3.43 -8.91 11.28
N MET A 256 2.40 -8.88 10.43
CA MET A 256 1.68 -7.67 10.01
C MET A 256 0.27 -7.56 10.61
N GLY A 257 -0.13 -8.45 11.52
CA GLY A 257 -1.51 -8.61 11.95
C GLY A 257 -2.35 -9.35 10.91
N ILE A 258 -3.59 -9.67 11.28
CA ILE A 258 -4.52 -10.37 10.40
C ILE A 258 -5.03 -9.36 9.35
N MET A 259 -4.34 -9.27 8.22
CA MET A 259 -4.74 -8.44 7.09
C MET A 259 -5.54 -9.32 6.13
N ALA A 260 -6.82 -9.06 6.02
CA ALA A 260 -7.73 -9.70 5.09
C ALA A 260 -8.55 -8.64 4.36
N LEU A 261 -9.24 -9.04 3.31
CA LEU A 261 -10.17 -8.18 2.59
C LEU A 261 -11.23 -7.59 3.56
N LYS A 262 -11.46 -6.29 3.43
CA LYS A 262 -12.58 -5.56 4.02
C LYS A 262 -13.49 -5.09 2.89
N ALA A 263 -14.61 -5.75 2.71
CA ALA A 263 -15.54 -5.44 1.62
C ALA A 263 -16.98 -5.30 2.12
N LYS A 264 -17.14 -4.71 3.31
CA LYS A 264 -18.45 -4.41 3.87
C LYS A 264 -19.27 -3.53 2.92
N LYS A 265 -20.51 -3.95 2.63
CA LYS A 265 -21.42 -3.30 1.71
C LYS A 265 -20.94 -3.25 0.25
N ALA A 266 -19.94 -4.02 -0.13
CA ALA A 266 -19.51 -4.17 -1.52
C ALA A 266 -20.50 -5.02 -2.32
N ILE A 267 -20.45 -4.88 -3.64
CA ILE A 267 -21.39 -5.54 -4.55
C ILE A 267 -20.64 -6.49 -5.47
N PHE A 268 -20.76 -7.80 -5.22
CA PHE A 268 -20.18 -8.88 -6.01
C PHE A 268 -21.22 -9.60 -6.89
N ASP A 269 -22.34 -8.92 -7.22
CA ASP A 269 -23.40 -9.56 -7.99
C ASP A 269 -22.84 -10.06 -9.34
N ASN A 270 -23.18 -11.31 -9.71
CA ASN A 270 -22.70 -12.00 -10.91
C ASN A 270 -21.15 -12.18 -11.01
N ALA A 271 -20.41 -11.94 -9.94
CA ALA A 271 -18.96 -12.15 -9.92
C ALA A 271 -18.59 -13.64 -9.87
N ASP A 272 -17.44 -14.00 -10.43
CA ASP A 272 -16.85 -15.33 -10.27
C ASP A 272 -15.79 -15.32 -9.18
N LEU A 273 -16.10 -15.96 -8.04
CA LEU A 273 -15.21 -16.15 -6.89
C LEU A 273 -14.88 -17.63 -6.70
N SER A 274 -14.99 -18.45 -7.78
CA SER A 274 -14.75 -19.88 -7.67
C SER A 274 -13.32 -20.17 -7.20
N GLY A 275 -13.20 -21.01 -6.17
CA GLY A 275 -11.90 -21.36 -5.57
C GLY A 275 -11.21 -20.23 -4.82
N ALA A 276 -11.82 -19.04 -4.67
CA ALA A 276 -11.22 -17.93 -3.95
C ALA A 276 -11.08 -18.19 -2.45
N ASP A 277 -9.99 -17.71 -1.85
CA ASP A 277 -9.84 -17.69 -0.39
C ASP A 277 -10.37 -16.38 0.17
N LEU A 278 -11.50 -16.44 0.86
CA LEU A 278 -12.19 -15.34 1.55
C LEU A 278 -12.17 -15.55 3.07
N SER A 279 -11.25 -16.37 3.57
CA SER A 279 -11.21 -16.68 5.01
C SER A 279 -10.91 -15.43 5.83
N ARG A 280 -11.60 -15.29 6.98
CA ARG A 280 -11.44 -14.16 7.92
C ARG A 280 -11.70 -12.76 7.34
N THR A 281 -12.39 -12.67 6.20
CA THR A 281 -12.76 -11.41 5.54
C THR A 281 -13.96 -10.74 6.22
N ASP A 282 -14.06 -9.40 6.09
CA ASP A 282 -15.25 -8.66 6.51
C ASP A 282 -16.14 -8.36 5.29
N LEU A 283 -17.23 -9.10 5.17
CA LEU A 283 -18.19 -9.07 4.08
C LEU A 283 -19.60 -8.70 4.58
N GLU A 284 -19.71 -8.11 5.78
CA GLU A 284 -21.01 -7.73 6.32
C GLU A 284 -21.79 -6.86 5.34
N TYR A 285 -23.04 -7.21 5.13
CA TYR A 285 -23.97 -6.52 4.23
C TYR A 285 -23.50 -6.46 2.76
N ALA A 286 -22.55 -7.30 2.34
CA ALA A 286 -22.19 -7.43 0.94
C ALA A 286 -23.28 -8.15 0.14
N SER A 287 -23.31 -7.89 -1.16
CA SER A 287 -24.20 -8.58 -2.09
C SER A 287 -23.45 -9.54 -2.99
N PHE A 288 -23.87 -10.81 -3.04
CA PHE A 288 -23.33 -11.86 -3.90
C PHE A 288 -24.44 -12.47 -4.77
N LYS A 289 -25.41 -11.64 -5.21
CA LYS A 289 -26.54 -12.15 -6.02
C LYS A 289 -26.03 -12.79 -7.31
N ASN A 290 -26.44 -14.04 -7.53
CA ASN A 290 -26.04 -14.84 -8.69
C ASN A 290 -24.52 -15.00 -8.85
N ALA A 291 -23.71 -14.75 -7.82
CA ALA A 291 -22.27 -14.95 -7.86
C ALA A 291 -21.91 -16.42 -7.82
N ASN A 292 -20.78 -16.78 -8.41
CA ASN A 292 -20.22 -18.13 -8.32
C ASN A 292 -19.18 -18.19 -7.19
N LEU A 293 -19.52 -18.81 -6.08
CA LEU A 293 -18.63 -19.07 -4.93
C LEU A 293 -18.28 -20.56 -4.82
N SER A 294 -18.44 -21.34 -5.89
CA SER A 294 -18.15 -22.78 -5.80
C SER A 294 -16.69 -23.02 -5.39
N ASN A 295 -16.49 -23.93 -4.44
CA ASN A 295 -15.20 -24.25 -3.82
C ASN A 295 -14.50 -23.05 -3.12
N ALA A 296 -15.17 -21.94 -2.87
CA ALA A 296 -14.62 -20.81 -2.13
C ALA A 296 -14.48 -21.11 -0.65
N ASN A 297 -13.49 -20.51 0.00
CA ASN A 297 -13.26 -20.62 1.44
C ASN A 297 -13.75 -19.36 2.16
N LEU A 298 -14.83 -19.44 2.93
CA LEU A 298 -15.38 -18.37 3.78
C LEU A 298 -15.18 -18.66 5.28
N GLU A 299 -14.22 -19.52 5.62
CA GLU A 299 -13.95 -19.89 7.00
C GLU A 299 -13.63 -18.67 7.87
N PHE A 300 -14.29 -18.53 9.03
CA PHE A 300 -14.19 -17.37 9.93
C PHE A 300 -14.55 -16.01 9.29
N ALA A 301 -15.17 -15.96 8.13
CA ALA A 301 -15.61 -14.71 7.52
C ALA A 301 -16.77 -14.07 8.29
N LYS A 302 -16.84 -12.74 8.31
CA LYS A 302 -17.97 -11.97 8.83
C LYS A 302 -18.98 -11.78 7.72
N LEU A 303 -20.14 -12.39 7.83
CA LEU A 303 -21.15 -12.47 6.78
C LEU A 303 -22.52 -11.90 7.20
N THR A 304 -22.63 -11.29 8.38
CA THR A 304 -23.91 -10.77 8.87
C THR A 304 -24.59 -9.87 7.82
N GLY A 305 -25.83 -10.17 7.47
CA GLY A 305 -26.62 -9.42 6.51
C GLY A 305 -26.19 -9.57 5.05
N THR A 306 -25.30 -10.51 4.73
CA THR A 306 -24.87 -10.79 3.35
C THR A 306 -25.98 -11.43 2.53
N ASP A 307 -26.15 -10.99 1.28
CA ASP A 307 -27.15 -11.50 0.34
C ASP A 307 -26.54 -12.47 -0.68
N PHE A 308 -26.88 -13.75 -0.56
CA PHE A 308 -26.46 -14.85 -1.46
C PHE A 308 -27.59 -15.30 -2.39
N THR A 309 -28.60 -14.46 -2.66
CA THR A 309 -29.71 -14.80 -3.55
C THR A 309 -29.19 -15.33 -4.89
N GLY A 310 -29.58 -16.57 -5.24
CA GLY A 310 -29.21 -17.21 -6.51
C GLY A 310 -27.71 -17.57 -6.66
N ALA A 311 -26.90 -17.37 -5.62
CA ALA A 311 -25.48 -17.69 -5.68
C ALA A 311 -25.22 -19.20 -5.79
N ASN A 312 -24.17 -19.58 -6.50
CA ASN A 312 -23.66 -20.96 -6.49
C ASN A 312 -22.69 -21.14 -5.32
N LEU A 313 -23.14 -21.92 -4.33
CA LEU A 313 -22.40 -22.20 -3.09
C LEU A 313 -21.88 -23.65 -3.03
N THR A 314 -21.82 -24.36 -4.16
CA THR A 314 -21.37 -25.74 -4.22
C THR A 314 -19.98 -25.89 -3.61
N ASN A 315 -19.82 -26.74 -2.60
CA ASN A 315 -18.57 -26.99 -1.87
C ASN A 315 -17.96 -25.75 -1.19
N THR A 316 -18.73 -24.69 -0.97
CA THR A 316 -18.25 -23.50 -0.23
C THR A 316 -18.06 -23.84 1.24
N ASN A 317 -16.95 -23.45 1.84
CA ASN A 317 -16.64 -23.65 3.26
C ASN A 317 -17.09 -22.43 4.08
N PHE A 318 -18.10 -22.60 4.93
CA PHE A 318 -18.59 -21.60 5.90
C PHE A 318 -18.19 -21.93 7.35
N SER A 319 -17.22 -22.83 7.56
CA SER A 319 -16.83 -23.22 8.91
C SER A 319 -16.49 -22.00 9.76
N ASN A 320 -17.10 -21.92 10.95
CA ASN A 320 -16.88 -20.81 11.89
C ASN A 320 -17.19 -19.40 11.34
N ALA A 321 -17.89 -19.28 10.22
CA ALA A 321 -18.31 -17.98 9.70
C ALA A 321 -19.36 -17.34 10.61
N GLU A 322 -19.28 -16.01 10.79
CA GLU A 322 -20.26 -15.21 11.54
C GLU A 322 -21.48 -14.95 10.64
N LEU A 323 -22.53 -15.78 10.79
CA LEU A 323 -23.78 -15.66 10.04
C LEU A 323 -24.82 -14.88 10.84
N GLY A 324 -25.69 -14.14 10.15
CA GLY A 324 -26.83 -13.46 10.75
C GLY A 324 -27.63 -12.65 9.74
N ALA A 325 -28.93 -12.88 9.66
CA ALA A 325 -29.84 -12.27 8.69
C ALA A 325 -29.38 -12.41 7.22
N ASN A 326 -28.75 -13.53 6.88
CA ASN A 326 -28.31 -13.84 5.53
C ASN A 326 -29.48 -14.25 4.65
N ASN A 327 -29.45 -13.89 3.38
CA ASN A 327 -30.42 -14.32 2.39
C ASN A 327 -29.82 -15.36 1.46
N PHE A 328 -30.31 -16.59 1.51
CA PHE A 328 -29.90 -17.72 0.66
C PHE A 328 -30.99 -18.12 -0.34
N SER A 329 -31.98 -17.24 -0.63
CA SER A 329 -33.07 -17.56 -1.54
C SER A 329 -32.54 -17.95 -2.92
N ASN A 330 -33.00 -19.08 -3.44
CA ASN A 330 -32.58 -19.64 -4.73
C ASN A 330 -31.07 -19.95 -4.85
N ALA A 331 -30.30 -19.91 -3.77
CA ALA A 331 -28.91 -20.33 -3.80
C ALA A 331 -28.82 -21.84 -4.10
N ILE A 332 -27.86 -22.24 -4.92
CA ILE A 332 -27.64 -23.62 -5.33
C ILE A 332 -26.42 -24.22 -4.60
N GLY A 333 -26.46 -25.56 -4.43
CA GLY A 333 -25.37 -26.27 -3.78
C GLY A 333 -25.30 -26.12 -2.26
N LEU A 334 -26.34 -25.61 -1.61
CA LEU A 334 -26.41 -25.47 -0.15
C LEU A 334 -26.24 -26.80 0.60
N ASP A 335 -26.69 -27.92 -0.01
CA ASP A 335 -26.52 -29.26 0.52
C ASP A 335 -25.09 -29.79 0.53
N LYS A 336 -24.22 -29.13 -0.24
CA LYS A 336 -22.80 -29.46 -0.41
C LYS A 336 -21.87 -28.46 0.33
N THR A 337 -22.43 -27.49 1.03
CA THR A 337 -21.61 -26.55 1.82
C THR A 337 -21.06 -27.23 3.08
N VAL A 338 -19.89 -26.73 3.53
CA VAL A 338 -19.29 -27.14 4.81
C VAL A 338 -19.52 -26.04 5.84
N GLY A 339 -19.91 -26.46 7.08
CA GLY A 339 -20.06 -25.55 8.22
C GLY A 339 -21.33 -24.71 8.25
N LEU A 340 -22.17 -24.74 7.23
CA LEU A 340 -23.48 -24.10 7.25
C LEU A 340 -24.48 -24.99 8.05
N LYS A 341 -24.76 -24.60 9.28
CA LYS A 341 -25.81 -25.28 10.07
C LYS A 341 -27.18 -24.85 9.56
N ARG A 342 -28.01 -25.83 9.19
CA ARG A 342 -29.45 -25.65 8.86
C ARG A 342 -30.30 -25.60 10.09
#